data_c1acc7e34da9035b83b10bb2904081ab
#
_entry.id   c1acc7e34da9035b83b10bb2904081ab
#
_cell.length_a   1.000
_cell.length_b   1.000
_cell.length_c   1.000
_cell.angle_alpha   90.00
_cell.angle_beta   90.00
_cell.angle_gamma   90.00
#
_symmetry.space_group_name_H-M   'P 1'
#
loop_
_entity.id
_entity.type
_entity.pdbx_description
1 polymer ?
#
loop_
_entity_poly.entity_id
_entity_poly.type
_entity_poly.pdbx_seq_one_letter_code
_entity_poly.pdbx_strand_id
1 'polypeptide(L)'
;MKKLLITLATLTFSLSAFSQDYKDKITLVIHGGAGTITRQNMTPEKEKAYRETLDKALETGYAVLAKGGTSLDAVEATIHVMEDSPLFNAGKGAVFTHDGKNEMDAAIMDGKTLKAGAIAGVTTIKNPISTARKVMDKSEHVMLIGKGAEQFAKLQGETIVPPSYFFTQTRWDGLQKAIKEEKVELDHATPPTTPPTPKGAKKLKKNPHLGRSADAARGGSENIFTEGKKYGTVGCVALDQYGNLAAGTSTGGMTNKRWNRVGDAPIIGAGTYANNETCAISATGHGEYFIRAVVGHDISSLMAYKGISLQEAADEVVMKKLVKMGGEGGAIGIDKNGNVAMPFNSEGMYRGFMNAKGEKVIKIYKE
;
A
#
# COMPACT_ATOMS: atom_id res chain seq x y z
N MET A 1 74.51 -18.93 29.99
CA MET A 1 73.34 -18.00 29.85
C MET A 1 72.69 -18.29 28.51
N LYS A 2 71.63 -19.11 28.50
CA LYS A 2 70.90 -19.48 27.28
C LYS A 2 69.76 -18.49 27.11
N LYS A 3 69.75 -17.74 26.01
CA LYS A 3 68.65 -16.84 25.62
C LYS A 3 67.53 -17.66 25.00
N LEU A 4 66.38 -17.67 25.66
CA LEU A 4 65.15 -18.27 25.17
C LEU A 4 64.45 -17.28 24.23
N LEU A 5 64.45 -17.55 22.93
CA LEU A 5 63.65 -16.80 21.97
C LEU A 5 62.22 -17.36 22.03
N ILE A 6 61.28 -16.55 22.50
CA ILE A 6 59.86 -16.84 22.42
C ILE A 6 59.35 -16.23 21.09
N THR A 7 59.06 -17.09 20.12
CA THR A 7 58.41 -16.67 18.85
C THR A 7 56.89 -16.61 19.09
N LEU A 8 56.34 -15.42 19.16
CA LEU A 8 54.91 -15.16 19.27
C LEU A 8 54.27 -15.30 17.88
N ALA A 9 53.67 -16.43 17.57
CA ALA A 9 52.91 -16.63 16.36
C ALA A 9 51.52 -15.96 16.53
N THR A 10 51.36 -14.78 15.97
CA THR A 10 50.05 -14.09 15.84
C THR A 10 49.23 -14.82 14.80
N LEU A 11 48.25 -15.60 15.24
CA LEU A 11 47.23 -16.23 14.39
C LEU A 11 46.21 -15.16 14.03
N THR A 12 46.35 -14.53 12.87
CA THR A 12 45.34 -13.63 12.32
C THR A 12 44.18 -14.49 11.77
N PHE A 13 43.15 -14.64 12.57
CA PHE A 13 41.86 -15.17 12.13
C PHE A 13 41.22 -14.10 11.20
N SER A 14 41.39 -14.25 9.89
CA SER A 14 40.59 -13.51 8.93
C SER A 14 39.15 -14.03 9.01
N LEU A 15 38.28 -13.34 9.75
CA LEU A 15 36.83 -13.48 9.59
C LEU A 15 36.46 -13.01 8.18
N SER A 16 36.48 -13.96 7.24
CA SER A 16 35.76 -13.75 5.98
C SER A 16 34.27 -13.70 6.34
N ALA A 17 33.73 -12.50 6.48
CA ALA A 17 32.29 -12.31 6.51
C ALA A 17 31.78 -12.80 5.14
N PHE A 18 31.25 -14.03 5.09
CA PHE A 18 30.48 -14.49 3.94
C PHE A 18 29.26 -13.58 3.84
N SER A 19 29.36 -12.50 3.08
CA SER A 19 28.19 -11.76 2.61
C SER A 19 27.38 -12.76 1.79
N GLN A 20 26.26 -13.18 2.34
CA GLN A 20 25.33 -14.02 1.60
C GLN A 20 24.88 -13.22 0.38
N ASP A 21 25.14 -13.70 -0.82
CA ASP A 21 24.69 -13.06 -2.06
C ASP A 21 23.21 -13.38 -2.27
N TYR A 22 22.37 -12.34 -2.32
CA TYR A 22 20.93 -12.46 -2.52
C TYR A 22 20.52 -12.14 -3.97
N LYS A 23 21.45 -12.03 -4.91
CA LYS A 23 21.14 -11.68 -6.31
C LYS A 23 20.16 -12.63 -6.97
N ASP A 24 20.22 -13.91 -6.64
CA ASP A 24 19.32 -14.96 -7.10
C ASP A 24 17.93 -14.94 -6.40
N LYS A 25 17.78 -14.10 -5.36
CA LYS A 25 16.57 -13.98 -4.55
C LYS A 25 15.87 -12.64 -4.71
N ILE A 26 16.44 -11.69 -5.50
CA ILE A 26 15.80 -10.39 -5.76
C ILE A 26 14.36 -10.62 -6.20
N THR A 27 13.42 -9.99 -5.49
CA THR A 27 11.99 -10.16 -5.75
C THR A 27 11.24 -8.88 -5.41
N LEU A 28 10.27 -8.53 -6.25
CA LEU A 28 9.34 -7.42 -6.08
C LEU A 28 7.92 -7.95 -6.16
N VAL A 29 7.07 -7.57 -5.21
CA VAL A 29 5.65 -7.96 -5.18
C VAL A 29 4.79 -6.72 -5.04
N ILE A 30 3.70 -6.63 -5.79
CA ILE A 30 2.79 -5.46 -5.78
C ILE A 30 1.33 -5.86 -5.58
N HIS A 31 0.54 -4.94 -5.05
CA HIS A 31 -0.92 -4.95 -5.17
C HIS A 31 -1.46 -3.58 -5.59
N GLY A 32 -2.59 -3.60 -6.28
CA GLY A 32 -3.38 -2.42 -6.68
C GLY A 32 -4.75 -2.37 -6.03
N GLY A 33 -4.94 -3.11 -4.92
CA GLY A 33 -6.20 -3.19 -4.18
C GLY A 33 -6.91 -4.53 -4.29
N ALA A 34 -7.72 -4.83 -3.28
CA ALA A 34 -8.57 -6.01 -3.19
C ALA A 34 -10.03 -5.62 -2.98
N GLY A 35 -10.99 -6.41 -3.49
CA GLY A 35 -12.42 -6.13 -3.30
C GLY A 35 -13.35 -6.81 -4.29
N THR A 36 -14.47 -6.16 -4.65
CA THR A 36 -15.47 -6.65 -5.60
C THR A 36 -14.99 -6.56 -7.05
N ILE A 37 -13.84 -7.16 -7.33
CA ILE A 37 -13.18 -7.16 -8.63
C ILE A 37 -13.56 -8.44 -9.35
N THR A 38 -14.62 -8.39 -10.17
CA THR A 38 -15.12 -9.55 -10.92
C THR A 38 -15.01 -9.33 -12.43
N ARG A 39 -15.00 -10.41 -13.20
CA ARG A 39 -15.01 -10.34 -14.67
C ARG A 39 -16.25 -9.62 -15.21
N GLN A 40 -17.39 -9.73 -14.51
CA GLN A 40 -18.65 -9.08 -14.90
C GLN A 40 -18.58 -7.54 -14.78
N ASN A 41 -17.77 -7.04 -13.87
CA ASN A 41 -17.60 -5.60 -13.61
C ASN A 41 -16.37 -5.00 -14.32
N MET A 42 -15.77 -5.75 -15.28
CA MET A 42 -14.53 -5.39 -15.94
C MET A 42 -14.68 -5.45 -17.45
N THR A 43 -14.54 -4.31 -18.15
CA THR A 43 -14.44 -4.33 -19.61
C THR A 43 -13.04 -4.76 -20.04
N PRO A 44 -12.89 -5.32 -21.27
CA PRO A 44 -11.57 -5.71 -21.80
C PRO A 44 -10.55 -4.55 -21.80
N GLU A 45 -10.99 -3.34 -22.16
CA GLU A 45 -10.15 -2.13 -22.20
C GLU A 45 -9.67 -1.75 -20.82
N LYS A 46 -10.56 -1.83 -19.83
CA LYS A 46 -10.25 -1.54 -18.44
C LYS A 46 -9.29 -2.57 -17.85
N GLU A 47 -9.53 -3.86 -18.10
CA GLU A 47 -8.61 -4.93 -17.69
C GLU A 47 -7.22 -4.73 -18.29
N LYS A 48 -7.16 -4.41 -19.58
CA LYS A 48 -5.91 -4.10 -20.28
C LYS A 48 -5.16 -2.94 -19.62
N ALA A 49 -5.85 -1.82 -19.34
CA ALA A 49 -5.25 -0.66 -18.71
C ALA A 49 -4.68 -0.96 -17.31
N TYR A 50 -5.40 -1.75 -16.50
CA TYR A 50 -4.90 -2.21 -15.20
C TYR A 50 -3.66 -3.10 -15.35
N ARG A 51 -3.69 -4.09 -16.25
CA ARG A 51 -2.55 -4.99 -16.50
C ARG A 51 -1.31 -4.23 -16.98
N GLU A 52 -1.47 -3.30 -17.91
CA GLU A 52 -0.37 -2.47 -18.43
C GLU A 52 0.24 -1.59 -17.33
N THR A 53 -0.59 -1.01 -16.45
CA THR A 53 -0.07 -0.17 -15.36
C THR A 53 0.62 -1.01 -14.28
N LEU A 54 0.07 -2.18 -13.93
CA LEU A 54 0.72 -3.11 -13.00
C LEU A 54 2.04 -3.64 -13.57
N ASP A 55 2.07 -3.95 -14.86
CA ASP A 55 3.27 -4.39 -15.57
C ASP A 55 4.36 -3.31 -15.50
N LYS A 56 4.01 -2.07 -15.85
CA LYS A 56 4.90 -0.92 -15.76
C LYS A 56 5.43 -0.71 -14.34
N ALA A 57 4.57 -0.85 -13.33
CA ALA A 57 4.96 -0.70 -11.93
C ALA A 57 5.97 -1.77 -11.51
N LEU A 58 5.71 -3.04 -11.87
CA LEU A 58 6.63 -4.16 -11.62
C LEU A 58 7.97 -3.93 -12.32
N GLU A 59 7.98 -3.59 -13.61
CA GLU A 59 9.21 -3.37 -14.37
C GLU A 59 10.02 -2.20 -13.81
N THR A 60 9.35 -1.10 -13.41
CA THR A 60 10.02 0.07 -12.85
C THR A 60 10.75 -0.27 -11.55
N GLY A 61 10.07 -0.91 -10.61
CA GLY A 61 10.69 -1.27 -9.33
C GLY A 61 11.73 -2.38 -9.46
N TYR A 62 11.44 -3.39 -10.26
CA TYR A 62 12.39 -4.48 -10.49
C TYR A 62 13.68 -3.99 -11.17
N ALA A 63 13.58 -3.04 -12.09
CA ALA A 63 14.76 -2.43 -12.72
C ALA A 63 15.68 -1.71 -11.72
N VAL A 64 15.13 -1.15 -10.63
CA VAL A 64 15.94 -0.60 -9.52
C VAL A 64 16.73 -1.71 -8.85
N LEU A 65 16.07 -2.81 -8.47
CA LEU A 65 16.72 -3.97 -7.82
C LEU A 65 17.79 -4.61 -8.72
N ALA A 66 17.46 -4.83 -9.99
CA ALA A 66 18.38 -5.45 -10.98
C ALA A 66 19.65 -4.63 -11.23
N LYS A 67 19.60 -3.31 -11.04
CA LYS A 67 20.76 -2.40 -11.10
C LYS A 67 21.51 -2.29 -9.77
N GLY A 68 21.12 -3.04 -8.75
CA GLY A 68 21.76 -3.01 -7.44
C GLY A 68 21.23 -1.93 -6.50
N GLY A 69 20.07 -1.34 -6.80
CA GLY A 69 19.38 -0.40 -5.91
C GLY A 69 18.80 -1.11 -4.68
N THR A 70 18.38 -0.33 -3.69
CA THR A 70 17.83 -0.85 -2.44
C THR A 70 16.36 -1.25 -2.58
N SER A 71 15.91 -2.13 -1.69
CA SER A 71 14.49 -2.51 -1.57
C SER A 71 13.58 -1.29 -1.33
N LEU A 72 14.02 -0.33 -0.52
CA LEU A 72 13.31 0.92 -0.28
C LEU A 72 13.14 1.78 -1.55
N ASP A 73 14.19 1.91 -2.36
CA ASP A 73 14.14 2.69 -3.60
C ASP A 73 13.22 2.00 -4.64
N ALA A 74 13.24 0.67 -4.66
CA ALA A 74 12.35 -0.11 -5.53
C ALA A 74 10.87 0.03 -5.12
N VAL A 75 10.57 -0.03 -3.82
CA VAL A 75 9.22 0.19 -3.28
C VAL A 75 8.71 1.58 -3.64
N GLU A 76 9.50 2.61 -3.40
CA GLU A 76 9.13 4.00 -3.71
C GLU A 76 8.88 4.19 -5.22
N ALA A 77 9.80 3.76 -6.08
CA ALA A 77 9.67 3.88 -7.52
C ALA A 77 8.44 3.14 -8.08
N THR A 78 8.14 1.97 -7.53
CA THR A 78 6.96 1.17 -7.89
C THR A 78 5.66 1.89 -7.53
N ILE A 79 5.57 2.40 -6.31
CA ILE A 79 4.36 3.07 -5.81
C ILE A 79 4.13 4.38 -6.56
N HIS A 80 5.17 5.12 -6.96
CA HIS A 80 5.04 6.31 -7.81
C HIS A 80 4.27 6.04 -9.10
N VAL A 81 4.55 4.93 -9.79
CA VAL A 81 3.83 4.56 -11.02
C VAL A 81 2.34 4.41 -10.75
N MET A 82 1.99 3.83 -9.61
CA MET A 82 0.59 3.60 -9.24
C MET A 82 -0.09 4.86 -8.69
N GLU A 83 0.63 5.72 -7.93
CA GLU A 83 0.12 7.02 -7.47
C GLU A 83 -0.11 8.01 -8.61
N ASP A 84 0.71 7.97 -9.68
CA ASP A 84 0.54 8.81 -10.85
C ASP A 84 -0.58 8.33 -11.79
N SER A 85 -1.12 7.13 -11.55
CA SER A 85 -2.20 6.55 -12.34
C SER A 85 -3.58 6.88 -11.75
N PRO A 86 -4.57 7.31 -12.55
CA PRO A 86 -5.94 7.53 -12.08
C PRO A 86 -6.72 6.23 -11.81
N LEU A 87 -6.14 5.07 -12.13
CA LEU A 87 -6.81 3.78 -12.02
C LEU A 87 -6.93 3.30 -10.57
N PHE A 88 -5.92 3.56 -9.74
CA PHE A 88 -5.86 3.08 -8.36
C PHE A 88 -6.31 4.15 -7.36
N ASN A 89 -6.71 3.72 -6.17
CA ASN A 89 -7.06 4.63 -5.08
C ASN A 89 -5.80 5.04 -4.29
N ALA A 90 -4.94 5.78 -4.92
CA ALA A 90 -3.74 6.37 -4.34
C ALA A 90 -3.32 7.55 -5.24
N GLY A 91 -2.71 8.59 -4.68
CA GLY A 91 -2.25 9.73 -5.46
C GLY A 91 -3.37 10.29 -6.36
N LYS A 92 -3.11 10.35 -7.68
CA LYS A 92 -4.02 10.93 -8.68
C LYS A 92 -5.40 10.27 -8.75
N GLY A 93 -5.51 8.99 -8.37
CA GLY A 93 -6.78 8.26 -8.38
C GLY A 93 -7.46 8.15 -7.03
N ALA A 94 -7.00 8.91 -6.02
CA ALA A 94 -7.55 8.89 -4.67
C ALA A 94 -9.06 9.21 -4.65
N VAL A 95 -9.79 8.49 -3.80
CA VAL A 95 -11.23 8.72 -3.57
C VAL A 95 -11.49 10.02 -2.81
N PHE A 96 -12.74 10.44 -2.80
CA PHE A 96 -13.16 11.66 -2.11
C PHE A 96 -13.72 11.38 -0.72
N THR A 97 -13.41 12.28 0.21
CA THR A 97 -14.07 12.39 1.51
C THR A 97 -15.52 12.89 1.34
N HIS A 98 -16.30 12.82 2.40
CA HIS A 98 -17.66 13.39 2.44
C HIS A 98 -17.72 14.88 2.04
N ASP A 99 -16.67 15.63 2.40
CA ASP A 99 -16.54 17.06 2.10
C ASP A 99 -16.01 17.36 0.69
N GLY A 100 -15.86 16.32 -0.16
CA GLY A 100 -15.40 16.48 -1.54
C GLY A 100 -13.91 16.78 -1.68
N LYS A 101 -13.07 16.32 -0.73
CA LYS A 101 -11.61 16.44 -0.77
C LYS A 101 -10.97 15.09 -1.01
N ASN A 102 -9.80 15.06 -1.63
CA ASN A 102 -8.95 13.88 -1.66
C ASN A 102 -7.97 13.97 -0.48
N GLU A 103 -8.12 13.09 0.50
CA GLU A 103 -7.20 12.95 1.64
C GLU A 103 -6.46 11.63 1.51
N MET A 104 -5.13 11.69 1.47
CA MET A 104 -4.27 10.56 1.17
C MET A 104 -3.38 10.21 2.37
N ASP A 105 -3.06 8.92 2.45
CA ASP A 105 -2.24 8.34 3.50
C ASP A 105 -1.17 7.46 2.84
N ALA A 106 0.04 7.40 3.41
CA ALA A 106 1.09 6.50 2.95
C ALA A 106 2.05 6.13 4.08
N ALA A 107 2.67 4.95 3.98
CA ALA A 107 3.77 4.54 4.84
C ALA A 107 4.81 3.73 4.08
N ILE A 108 6.05 3.77 4.59
CA ILE A 108 7.16 2.94 4.15
C ILE A 108 7.96 2.48 5.36
N MET A 109 8.50 1.25 5.31
CA MET A 109 9.28 0.67 6.40
C MET A 109 10.49 -0.09 5.87
N ASP A 110 11.64 0.11 6.54
CA ASP A 110 12.89 -0.61 6.33
C ASP A 110 12.98 -1.83 7.25
N GLY A 111 13.06 -3.02 6.67
CA GLY A 111 13.16 -4.26 7.43
C GLY A 111 14.50 -4.47 8.13
N LYS A 112 15.56 -3.79 7.69
CA LYS A 112 16.90 -3.88 8.28
C LYS A 112 17.00 -3.15 9.60
N THR A 113 16.52 -1.91 9.65
CA THR A 113 16.68 -1.02 10.79
C THR A 113 15.40 -0.89 11.62
N LEU A 114 14.30 -1.41 11.11
CA LEU A 114 12.92 -1.21 11.61
C LEU A 114 12.49 0.26 11.61
N LYS A 115 13.23 1.14 10.95
CA LYS A 115 12.80 2.53 10.74
C LYS A 115 11.59 2.56 9.83
N ALA A 116 10.69 3.47 10.11
CA ALA A 116 9.49 3.68 9.32
C ALA A 116 9.15 5.16 9.21
N GLY A 117 8.44 5.51 8.16
CA GLY A 117 7.85 6.83 7.99
C GLY A 117 6.45 6.72 7.44
N ALA A 118 5.56 7.58 7.93
CA ALA A 118 4.17 7.60 7.53
C ALA A 118 3.64 9.03 7.46
N ILE A 119 2.66 9.23 6.59
CA ILE A 119 1.86 10.46 6.54
C ILE A 119 0.37 10.10 6.41
N ALA A 120 -0.50 10.96 6.94
CA ALA A 120 -1.95 10.78 6.81
C ALA A 120 -2.69 12.10 6.65
N GLY A 121 -3.83 12.06 5.94
CA GLY A 121 -4.73 13.19 5.75
C GLY A 121 -4.13 14.34 4.93
N VAL A 122 -3.23 14.05 3.98
CA VAL A 122 -2.61 15.05 3.11
C VAL A 122 -3.43 15.26 1.85
N THR A 123 -3.44 16.49 1.31
CA THR A 123 -4.33 16.90 0.21
C THR A 123 -3.61 17.52 -0.99
N THR A 124 -2.30 17.80 -0.85
CA THR A 124 -1.53 18.57 -1.84
C THR A 124 -0.22 17.91 -2.26
N ILE A 125 0.18 16.82 -1.61
CA ILE A 125 1.43 16.12 -1.92
C ILE A 125 1.21 15.20 -3.13
N LYS A 126 1.97 15.43 -4.22
CA LYS A 126 1.79 14.67 -5.47
C LYS A 126 1.98 13.17 -5.26
N ASN A 127 3.09 12.80 -4.61
CA ASN A 127 3.44 11.40 -4.33
C ASN A 127 3.61 11.20 -2.81
N PRO A 128 2.53 10.81 -2.11
CA PRO A 128 2.54 10.60 -0.67
C PRO A 128 3.65 9.67 -0.17
N ILE A 129 4.00 8.62 -0.92
CA ILE A 129 5.02 7.64 -0.53
C ILE A 129 6.41 8.29 -0.36
N SER A 130 6.79 9.26 -1.20
CA SER A 130 8.06 9.96 -1.08
C SER A 130 8.14 10.78 0.20
N THR A 131 7.04 11.44 0.57
CA THR A 131 7.01 12.17 1.84
C THR A 131 7.09 11.21 3.03
N ALA A 132 6.41 10.05 2.99
CA ALA A 132 6.56 9.02 4.01
C ALA A 132 8.03 8.56 4.13
N ARG A 133 8.73 8.37 3.00
CA ARG A 133 10.15 8.07 2.95
C ARG A 133 10.99 9.19 3.60
N LYS A 134 10.71 10.46 3.31
CA LYS A 134 11.40 11.60 3.93
C LYS A 134 11.14 11.70 5.45
N VAL A 135 9.93 11.35 5.91
CA VAL A 135 9.66 11.27 7.37
C VAL A 135 10.61 10.26 8.01
N MET A 136 10.78 9.07 7.43
CA MET A 136 11.71 8.05 7.94
C MET A 136 13.16 8.51 7.91
N ASP A 137 13.61 9.15 6.81
CA ASP A 137 15.03 9.41 6.57
C ASP A 137 15.51 10.76 7.14
N LYS A 138 14.61 11.74 7.32
CA LYS A 138 14.95 13.14 7.59
C LYS A 138 14.27 13.74 8.81
N SER A 139 13.55 12.93 9.60
CA SER A 139 12.93 13.40 10.85
C SER A 139 13.15 12.40 11.98
N GLU A 140 12.91 12.85 13.21
CA GLU A 140 12.90 12.00 14.41
C GLU A 140 11.54 11.31 14.62
N HIS A 141 10.56 11.64 13.79
CA HIS A 141 9.19 11.16 13.91
C HIS A 141 8.95 9.94 12.99
N VAL A 142 7.99 9.13 13.39
CA VAL A 142 7.52 8.03 12.55
C VAL A 142 6.31 8.45 11.70
N MET A 143 5.49 9.40 12.18
CA MET A 143 4.25 9.79 11.49
C MET A 143 3.98 11.28 11.60
N LEU A 144 3.66 11.91 10.46
CA LEU A 144 3.18 13.29 10.36
C LEU A 144 1.79 13.31 9.72
N ILE A 145 0.95 14.31 10.07
CA ILE A 145 -0.42 14.38 9.57
C ILE A 145 -0.79 15.76 9.01
N GLY A 146 -1.72 15.77 8.05
CA GLY A 146 -2.40 16.96 7.53
C GLY A 146 -1.44 18.06 7.12
N LYS A 147 -1.74 19.31 7.52
CA LYS A 147 -0.95 20.49 7.16
C LYS A 147 0.51 20.43 7.65
N GLY A 148 0.77 19.77 8.78
CA GLY A 148 2.13 19.59 9.28
C GLY A 148 2.96 18.71 8.35
N ALA A 149 2.37 17.62 7.84
CA ALA A 149 3.01 16.76 6.85
C ALA A 149 3.24 17.49 5.52
N GLU A 150 2.28 18.33 5.07
CA GLU A 150 2.41 19.13 3.84
C GLU A 150 3.51 20.20 3.96
N GLN A 151 3.64 20.86 5.12
CA GLN A 151 4.74 21.78 5.40
C GLN A 151 6.09 21.07 5.38
N PHE A 152 6.19 19.93 6.03
CA PHE A 152 7.39 19.11 6.03
C PHE A 152 7.76 18.67 4.59
N ALA A 153 6.78 18.16 3.81
CA ALA A 153 6.99 17.79 2.42
C ALA A 153 7.59 18.93 1.59
N LYS A 154 7.01 20.13 1.70
CA LYS A 154 7.52 21.33 1.02
C LYS A 154 8.95 21.67 1.43
N LEU A 155 9.28 21.59 2.72
CA LEU A 155 10.64 21.83 3.22
C LEU A 155 11.65 20.78 2.71
N GLN A 156 11.20 19.56 2.48
CA GLN A 156 12.03 18.47 1.93
C GLN A 156 12.09 18.47 0.40
N GLY A 157 11.49 19.46 -0.28
CA GLY A 157 11.54 19.61 -1.73
C GLY A 157 10.57 18.69 -2.50
N GLU A 158 9.57 18.12 -1.82
CA GLU A 158 8.55 17.29 -2.47
C GLU A 158 7.63 18.13 -3.36
N THR A 159 7.10 17.52 -4.43
CA THR A 159 6.22 18.20 -5.37
C THR A 159 4.85 18.43 -4.76
N ILE A 160 4.50 19.70 -4.59
CA ILE A 160 3.17 20.13 -4.13
C ILE A 160 2.31 20.51 -5.33
N VAL A 161 1.11 19.98 -5.39
CA VAL A 161 0.14 20.21 -6.48
C VAL A 161 -1.19 20.75 -5.92
N PRO A 162 -1.96 21.47 -6.73
CA PRO A 162 -3.28 21.89 -6.30
C PRO A 162 -4.21 20.69 -6.14
N PRO A 163 -5.22 20.73 -5.25
CA PRO A 163 -6.17 19.64 -5.04
C PRO A 163 -6.87 19.16 -6.31
N SER A 164 -7.05 20.03 -7.31
CA SER A 164 -7.62 19.68 -8.63
C SER A 164 -6.80 18.64 -9.40
N TYR A 165 -5.51 18.47 -9.09
CA TYR A 165 -4.67 17.43 -9.69
C TYR A 165 -5.20 16.01 -9.42
N PHE A 166 -5.81 15.79 -8.25
CA PHE A 166 -6.33 14.48 -7.83
C PHE A 166 -7.76 14.22 -8.28
N PHE A 167 -8.42 15.23 -8.86
CA PHE A 167 -9.79 15.09 -9.33
C PHE A 167 -9.88 14.09 -10.47
N THR A 168 -10.76 13.08 -10.32
CA THR A 168 -11.20 12.22 -11.42
C THR A 168 -12.72 12.11 -11.40
N GLN A 169 -13.36 12.19 -12.59
CA GLN A 169 -14.81 12.13 -12.69
C GLN A 169 -15.38 10.84 -12.09
N THR A 170 -14.74 9.71 -12.36
CA THR A 170 -15.16 8.40 -11.83
C THR A 170 -15.22 8.38 -10.30
N ARG A 171 -14.21 8.97 -9.62
CA ARG A 171 -14.20 9.02 -8.13
C ARG A 171 -15.22 10.02 -7.60
N TRP A 172 -15.44 11.13 -8.32
CA TRP A 172 -16.46 12.09 -7.97
C TRP A 172 -17.87 11.51 -8.07
N ASP A 173 -18.19 10.82 -9.17
CA ASP A 173 -19.47 10.13 -9.36
C ASP A 173 -19.71 9.08 -8.27
N GLY A 174 -18.65 8.36 -7.88
CA GLY A 174 -18.69 7.43 -6.77
C GLY A 174 -19.03 8.10 -5.44
N LEU A 175 -18.46 9.28 -5.14
CA LEU A 175 -18.84 10.05 -3.96
C LEU A 175 -20.32 10.47 -4.01
N GLN A 176 -20.79 11.03 -5.15
CA GLN A 176 -22.19 11.47 -5.29
C GLN A 176 -23.16 10.31 -5.06
N LYS A 177 -22.83 9.12 -5.58
CA LYS A 177 -23.62 7.91 -5.33
C LYS A 177 -23.64 7.54 -3.85
N ALA A 178 -22.47 7.51 -3.19
CA ALA A 178 -22.35 7.16 -1.77
C ALA A 178 -23.11 8.16 -0.85
N ILE A 179 -23.07 9.47 -1.16
CA ILE A 179 -23.82 10.49 -0.43
C ILE A 179 -25.33 10.28 -0.61
N LYS A 180 -25.80 10.02 -1.86
CA LYS A 180 -27.21 9.79 -2.15
C LYS A 180 -27.77 8.59 -1.40
N GLU A 181 -26.97 7.55 -1.28
CA GLU A 181 -27.34 6.33 -0.55
C GLU A 181 -27.11 6.46 0.97
N GLU A 182 -26.61 7.62 1.46
CA GLU A 182 -26.20 7.84 2.86
C GLU A 182 -25.22 6.78 3.38
N LYS A 183 -24.40 6.25 2.50
CA LYS A 183 -23.40 5.21 2.81
C LYS A 183 -21.99 5.77 2.84
N VAL A 184 -21.18 5.25 3.78
CA VAL A 184 -19.74 5.21 3.62
C VAL A 184 -19.41 3.91 2.87
N GLU A 185 -18.85 4.02 1.68
CA GLU A 185 -18.47 2.85 0.91
C GLU A 185 -16.98 2.56 1.05
N LEU A 186 -16.70 1.31 1.32
CA LEU A 186 -15.35 0.78 1.22
C LEU A 186 -14.90 0.86 -0.24
N ASP A 187 -13.64 1.20 -0.44
CA ASP A 187 -13.06 1.37 -1.75
C ASP A 187 -13.12 0.09 -2.60
N HIS A 188 -13.19 -1.06 -1.95
CA HIS A 188 -13.10 -2.37 -2.57
C HIS A 188 -13.91 -3.47 -1.86
N ALA A 189 -14.82 -3.13 -0.95
CA ALA A 189 -15.64 -4.13 -0.26
C ALA A 189 -17.00 -4.36 -0.92
N THR A 190 -17.53 -5.55 -0.72
CA THR A 190 -18.95 -5.85 -0.92
C THR A 190 -19.75 -5.10 0.15
N PRO A 191 -20.90 -4.49 -0.17
CA PRO A 191 -21.73 -3.87 0.86
C PRO A 191 -22.07 -4.90 1.93
N PRO A 192 -21.87 -4.61 3.23
CA PRO A 192 -22.27 -5.54 4.27
C PRO A 192 -23.77 -5.78 4.16
N THR A 193 -24.18 -7.02 4.24
CA THR A 193 -25.57 -7.39 4.46
C THR A 193 -26.03 -6.64 5.72
N THR A 194 -26.87 -5.65 5.52
CA THR A 194 -27.53 -4.72 6.46
C THR A 194 -27.12 -4.83 7.93
N PRO A 195 -26.44 -3.80 8.51
CA PRO A 195 -26.41 -3.68 9.98
C PRO A 195 -27.79 -3.24 10.48
N PRO A 196 -28.22 -3.65 11.69
CA PRO A 196 -29.47 -3.21 12.26
C PRO A 196 -29.46 -1.68 12.44
N THR A 197 -30.46 -1.01 11.91
CA THR A 197 -30.68 0.43 12.04
C THR A 197 -30.82 0.81 13.51
N PRO A 198 -30.02 1.75 14.06
CA PRO A 198 -30.27 2.27 15.39
C PRO A 198 -31.59 3.05 15.38
N LYS A 199 -32.60 2.60 16.10
CA LYS A 199 -33.82 3.36 16.32
C LYS A 199 -33.48 4.64 17.10
N GLY A 200 -33.55 5.83 16.45
CA GLY A 200 -33.47 7.10 17.16
C GLY A 200 -32.62 8.21 16.61
N ALA A 201 -32.07 8.14 15.40
CA ALA A 201 -31.32 9.26 14.82
C ALA A 201 -32.27 10.38 14.36
N LYS A 202 -32.23 11.55 15.04
CA LYS A 202 -32.93 12.76 14.65
C LYS A 202 -32.31 13.31 13.34
N LYS A 203 -33.15 13.62 12.35
CA LYS A 203 -32.77 14.27 11.08
C LYS A 203 -32.02 15.58 11.33
N LEU A 204 -30.77 15.65 10.93
CA LEU A 204 -30.01 16.89 10.88
C LEU A 204 -30.47 17.74 9.70
N LYS A 205 -30.72 19.05 9.95
CA LYS A 205 -31.21 20.02 8.97
C LYS A 205 -30.15 20.27 7.89
N LYS A 206 -30.60 20.37 6.63
CA LYS A 206 -29.79 20.72 5.45
C LYS A 206 -29.05 22.04 5.67
N ASN A 207 -27.77 22.05 5.39
CA ASN A 207 -26.93 23.25 5.40
C ASN A 207 -27.05 23.97 4.05
N PRO A 208 -27.46 25.26 3.96
CA PRO A 208 -27.79 25.94 2.71
C PRO A 208 -26.59 26.56 1.96
N HIS A 209 -25.35 26.33 2.36
CA HIS A 209 -24.18 27.02 1.80
C HIS A 209 -23.28 26.17 0.87
N LEU A 210 -23.87 25.41 -0.05
CA LEU A 210 -23.13 24.87 -1.19
C LEU A 210 -23.61 25.56 -2.47
N GLY A 211 -23.09 26.78 -2.66
CA GLY A 211 -23.29 27.57 -3.87
C GLY A 211 -22.41 27.13 -5.02
N ARG A 212 -23.02 26.84 -6.13
CA ARG A 212 -22.59 26.74 -7.52
C ARG A 212 -21.22 27.36 -7.86
N SER A 213 -20.32 26.53 -8.40
CA SER A 213 -19.48 26.89 -9.55
C SER A 213 -18.88 25.63 -10.18
N ALA A 214 -19.52 25.08 -11.18
CA ALA A 214 -18.95 24.05 -12.05
C ALA A 214 -19.60 24.14 -13.44
N ASP A 215 -19.32 25.26 -14.14
CA ASP A 215 -19.48 25.33 -15.58
C ASP A 215 -18.20 25.87 -16.18
N ALA A 216 -17.32 24.94 -16.59
CA ALA A 216 -16.34 25.08 -17.66
C ALA A 216 -15.39 23.89 -17.69
N ALA A 217 -15.72 22.86 -18.45
CA ALA A 217 -14.81 22.04 -19.25
C ALA A 217 -15.58 20.85 -19.85
N ARG A 218 -16.41 21.14 -20.86
CA ARG A 218 -16.90 20.12 -21.77
C ARG A 218 -15.87 19.97 -22.90
N GLY A 219 -14.94 19.04 -22.75
CA GLY A 219 -14.14 18.49 -23.83
C GLY A 219 -14.43 17.00 -23.86
N GLY A 220 -15.12 16.52 -24.91
CA GLY A 220 -15.57 15.14 -25.04
C GLY A 220 -14.39 14.18 -25.13
N SER A 221 -14.31 13.30 -24.15
CA SER A 221 -13.70 11.99 -24.24
C SER A 221 -14.79 11.01 -23.82
N GLU A 222 -15.16 10.12 -24.72
CA GLU A 222 -16.15 9.08 -24.47
C GLU A 222 -15.81 8.37 -23.15
N ASN A 223 -16.75 8.37 -22.21
CA ASN A 223 -16.64 7.73 -20.90
C ASN A 223 -16.53 6.20 -21.07
N ILE A 224 -15.32 5.71 -21.20
CA ILE A 224 -14.99 4.25 -21.16
C ILE A 224 -15.25 3.67 -19.75
N PHE A 225 -15.57 4.52 -18.77
CA PHE A 225 -15.69 4.15 -17.35
C PHE A 225 -17.13 4.29 -16.83
N THR A 226 -18.08 3.58 -17.45
CA THR A 226 -19.40 3.44 -16.85
C THR A 226 -19.40 2.37 -15.77
N GLU A 227 -19.83 2.76 -14.56
CA GLU A 227 -20.19 1.94 -13.41
C GLU A 227 -19.10 0.95 -12.92
N GLY A 228 -18.01 1.46 -12.37
CA GLY A 228 -17.03 0.64 -11.70
C GLY A 228 -17.12 0.75 -10.19
N LYS A 229 -17.45 -0.36 -9.52
CA LYS A 229 -17.13 -0.54 -8.11
C LYS A 229 -15.64 -0.30 -7.90
N LYS A 230 -15.28 0.43 -6.90
CA LYS A 230 -14.05 1.12 -6.57
C LYS A 230 -12.88 0.19 -6.31
N TYR A 231 -11.69 0.61 -6.70
CA TYR A 231 -10.47 -0.18 -6.67
C TYR A 231 -9.39 0.56 -5.88
N GLY A 232 -8.67 -0.14 -5.07
CA GLY A 232 -8.12 0.16 -3.80
C GLY A 232 -6.68 0.59 -3.71
N THR A 233 -6.27 0.75 -2.48
CA THR A 233 -4.94 0.92 -1.92
C THR A 233 -3.87 0.26 -2.77
N VAL A 234 -2.76 0.95 -3.03
CA VAL A 234 -1.60 0.37 -3.69
C VAL A 234 -0.52 0.00 -2.70
N GLY A 235 0.25 -1.03 -3.01
CA GLY A 235 1.36 -1.42 -2.16
C GLY A 235 2.44 -2.19 -2.90
N CYS A 236 3.62 -2.18 -2.29
CA CYS A 236 4.78 -2.87 -2.79
C CYS A 236 5.62 -3.41 -1.63
N VAL A 237 6.15 -4.62 -1.80
CA VAL A 237 7.18 -5.18 -0.93
C VAL A 237 8.34 -5.69 -1.79
N ALA A 238 9.57 -5.54 -1.31
CA ALA A 238 10.77 -5.86 -2.07
C ALA A 238 11.85 -6.52 -1.21
N LEU A 239 12.60 -7.43 -1.82
CA LEU A 239 13.85 -8.00 -1.32
C LEU A 239 14.98 -7.61 -2.28
N ASP A 240 16.02 -6.93 -1.78
CA ASP A 240 17.17 -6.52 -2.58
C ASP A 240 18.33 -7.54 -2.52
N GLN A 241 19.35 -7.31 -3.35
CA GLN A 241 20.54 -8.17 -3.40
C GLN A 241 21.39 -8.17 -2.12
N TYR A 242 21.11 -7.26 -1.19
CA TYR A 242 21.79 -7.18 0.10
C TYR A 242 21.03 -7.94 1.20
N GLY A 243 19.90 -8.60 0.85
CA GLY A 243 19.04 -9.30 1.77
C GLY A 243 18.14 -8.41 2.61
N ASN A 244 17.96 -7.14 2.21
CA ASN A 244 17.09 -6.22 2.94
C ASN A 244 15.68 -6.24 2.36
N LEU A 245 14.72 -6.28 3.27
CA LEU A 245 13.29 -6.20 3.01
C LEU A 245 12.80 -4.75 3.18
N ALA A 246 11.85 -4.35 2.35
CA ALA A 246 11.10 -3.12 2.53
C ALA A 246 9.63 -3.31 2.17
N ALA A 247 8.75 -2.54 2.81
CA ALA A 247 7.32 -2.47 2.53
C ALA A 247 6.88 -1.03 2.38
N GLY A 248 5.93 -0.78 1.48
CA GLY A 248 5.25 0.50 1.37
C GLY A 248 3.79 0.33 0.95
N THR A 249 2.95 1.25 1.40
CA THR A 249 1.51 1.28 1.10
C THR A 249 1.06 2.72 0.93
N SER A 250 0.20 3.00 -0.06
CA SER A 250 -0.36 4.34 -0.31
C SER A 250 -1.85 4.24 -0.67
N THR A 251 -2.67 5.18 -0.18
CA THR A 251 -4.12 5.13 -0.34
C THR A 251 -4.80 6.49 -0.25
N GLY A 252 -5.99 6.61 -0.87
CA GLY A 252 -6.98 7.66 -0.59
C GLY A 252 -7.98 7.27 0.51
N GLY A 253 -7.90 6.05 1.04
CA GLY A 253 -8.81 5.53 2.07
C GLY A 253 -10.18 5.11 1.51
N MET A 254 -11.25 5.42 2.21
CA MET A 254 -12.64 5.06 1.86
C MET A 254 -13.36 6.22 1.18
N THR A 255 -14.17 5.92 0.17
CA THR A 255 -15.10 6.91 -0.41
C THR A 255 -16.11 7.35 0.64
N ASN A 256 -16.41 8.66 0.63
CA ASN A 256 -17.34 9.27 1.59
C ASN A 256 -16.88 9.17 3.05
N LYS A 257 -15.57 8.93 3.30
CA LYS A 257 -15.01 8.96 4.65
C LYS A 257 -15.20 10.32 5.31
N ARG A 258 -15.36 10.34 6.63
CA ARG A 258 -15.64 11.54 7.44
C ARG A 258 -14.62 11.68 8.55
N TRP A 259 -14.56 12.87 9.14
CA TRP A 259 -13.80 13.17 10.37
C TRP A 259 -12.31 12.80 10.28
N ASN A 260 -11.71 13.03 9.10
CA ASN A 260 -10.31 12.73 8.83
C ASN A 260 -9.95 11.25 9.11
N ARG A 261 -10.87 10.33 8.75
CA ARG A 261 -10.68 8.89 8.95
C ARG A 261 -9.39 8.42 8.27
N VAL A 262 -8.58 7.72 9.03
CA VAL A 262 -7.35 7.05 8.58
C VAL A 262 -7.57 5.53 8.63
N GLY A 263 -7.16 4.82 7.56
CA GLY A 263 -7.19 3.36 7.49
C GLY A 263 -5.89 2.72 7.99
N ASP A 264 -5.70 1.48 7.60
CA ASP A 264 -4.54 0.67 7.99
C ASP A 264 -3.25 1.06 7.25
N ALA A 265 -3.34 1.60 6.03
CA ALA A 265 -2.19 1.85 5.16
C ALA A 265 -1.04 2.62 5.84
N PRO A 266 -1.26 3.75 6.55
CA PRO A 266 -0.19 4.48 7.21
C PRO A 266 0.16 3.94 8.61
N ILE A 267 -0.54 2.92 9.10
CA ILE A 267 -0.31 2.35 10.44
C ILE A 267 0.72 1.22 10.35
N ILE A 268 1.91 1.50 10.86
CA ILE A 268 3.00 0.52 10.93
C ILE A 268 2.57 -0.69 11.78
N GLY A 269 2.75 -1.87 11.22
CA GLY A 269 2.29 -3.12 11.82
C GLY A 269 0.89 -3.54 11.37
N ALA A 270 0.07 -2.64 10.83
CA ALA A 270 -1.26 -2.98 10.30
C ALA A 270 -1.23 -3.15 8.78
N GLY A 271 -1.19 -2.04 8.02
CA GLY A 271 -1.17 -2.05 6.56
C GLY A 271 0.23 -2.12 5.94
N THR A 272 1.26 -1.73 6.69
CA THR A 272 2.66 -1.71 6.25
C THR A 272 3.55 -2.26 7.34
N TYR A 273 4.37 -3.26 7.03
CA TYR A 273 5.35 -3.81 7.96
C TYR A 273 6.54 -4.43 7.23
N ALA A 274 7.75 -4.27 7.76
CA ALA A 274 8.95 -4.95 7.26
C ALA A 274 9.91 -5.30 8.39
N ASN A 275 10.46 -6.52 8.35
CA ASN A 275 11.50 -7.00 9.25
C ASN A 275 12.36 -8.06 8.53
N ASN A 276 13.67 -7.83 8.41
CA ASN A 276 14.60 -8.74 7.74
C ASN A 276 14.66 -10.13 8.37
N GLU A 277 14.26 -10.28 9.63
CA GLU A 277 14.24 -11.59 10.29
C GLU A 277 13.06 -12.46 9.86
N THR A 278 11.99 -11.84 9.31
CA THR A 278 10.74 -12.52 8.97
C THR A 278 10.27 -12.18 7.55
N CYS A 279 9.55 -11.07 7.37
CA CYS A 279 8.92 -10.71 6.11
C CYS A 279 8.68 -9.20 5.96
N ALA A 280 8.37 -8.79 4.73
CA ALA A 280 7.74 -7.51 4.41
C ALA A 280 6.30 -7.75 3.97
N ILE A 281 5.36 -6.92 4.45
CA ILE A 281 3.91 -7.02 4.21
C ILE A 281 3.36 -5.66 3.81
N SER A 282 2.51 -5.66 2.77
CA SER A 282 1.63 -4.55 2.44
C SER A 282 0.20 -5.06 2.27
N ALA A 283 -0.75 -4.40 2.91
CA ALA A 283 -2.13 -4.85 2.99
C ALA A 283 -3.11 -3.90 2.29
N THR A 284 -4.27 -4.44 1.94
CA THR A 284 -5.38 -3.72 1.31
C THR A 284 -6.70 -4.35 1.72
N GLY A 285 -7.68 -3.55 2.12
CA GLY A 285 -8.97 -4.08 2.56
C GLY A 285 -9.74 -3.14 3.46
N HIS A 286 -10.59 -3.72 4.29
CA HIS A 286 -11.37 -3.00 5.28
C HIS A 286 -10.47 -2.59 6.45
N GLY A 287 -9.88 -1.40 6.34
CA GLY A 287 -8.81 -0.90 7.22
C GLY A 287 -9.06 -1.06 8.71
N GLU A 288 -10.30 -0.88 9.18
CA GLU A 288 -10.69 -1.01 10.58
C GLU A 288 -10.39 -2.40 11.16
N TYR A 289 -10.54 -3.46 10.36
CA TYR A 289 -10.23 -4.84 10.78
C TYR A 289 -8.73 -5.08 10.73
N PHE A 290 -8.05 -4.54 9.72
CA PHE A 290 -6.59 -4.66 9.57
C PHE A 290 -5.85 -3.95 10.71
N ILE A 291 -6.31 -2.77 11.13
CA ILE A 291 -5.78 -2.06 12.30
C ILE A 291 -5.99 -2.88 13.58
N ARG A 292 -7.23 -3.33 13.83
CA ARG A 292 -7.58 -4.09 15.04
C ARG A 292 -6.87 -5.43 15.14
N ALA A 293 -6.58 -6.06 13.99
CA ALA A 293 -5.85 -7.32 13.92
C ALA A 293 -4.33 -7.13 13.87
N VAL A 294 -3.83 -5.89 13.62
CA VAL A 294 -2.40 -5.57 13.43
C VAL A 294 -1.77 -6.51 12.39
N VAL A 295 -2.42 -6.62 11.22
CA VAL A 295 -2.25 -7.70 10.25
C VAL A 295 -0.79 -7.91 9.84
N GLY A 296 -0.05 -6.87 9.46
CA GLY A 296 1.33 -7.00 9.01
C GLY A 296 2.25 -7.55 10.09
N HIS A 297 2.14 -7.05 11.32
CA HIS A 297 2.92 -7.51 12.46
C HIS A 297 2.48 -8.90 12.93
N ASP A 298 1.19 -9.22 12.88
CA ASP A 298 0.67 -10.54 13.29
C ASP A 298 1.23 -11.66 12.39
N ILE A 299 1.26 -11.44 11.06
CA ILE A 299 1.90 -12.36 10.12
C ILE A 299 3.39 -12.57 10.48
N SER A 300 4.13 -11.48 10.67
CA SER A 300 5.53 -11.53 11.06
C SER A 300 5.75 -12.26 12.40
N SER A 301 4.88 -12.01 13.38
CA SER A 301 4.94 -12.66 14.70
C SER A 301 4.69 -14.16 14.64
N LEU A 302 3.75 -14.60 13.80
CA LEU A 302 3.52 -16.04 13.58
C LEU A 302 4.73 -16.73 12.97
N MET A 303 5.42 -16.09 12.02
CA MET A 303 6.68 -16.60 11.49
C MET A 303 7.76 -16.67 12.58
N ALA A 304 7.95 -15.58 13.34
CA ALA A 304 8.98 -15.49 14.37
C ALA A 304 8.77 -16.46 15.54
N TYR A 305 7.54 -16.55 16.06
CA TYR A 305 7.28 -17.28 17.31
C TYR A 305 6.81 -18.72 17.09
N LYS A 306 6.16 -19.01 15.96
CA LYS A 306 5.73 -20.37 15.63
C LYS A 306 6.61 -21.06 14.62
N GLY A 307 7.52 -20.34 13.94
CA GLY A 307 8.42 -20.91 12.93
C GLY A 307 7.70 -21.42 11.68
N ILE A 308 6.46 -20.93 11.41
CA ILE A 308 5.71 -21.32 10.21
C ILE A 308 6.11 -20.46 9.01
N SER A 309 5.83 -20.93 7.81
CA SER A 309 6.15 -20.23 6.57
C SER A 309 5.34 -18.94 6.41
N LEU A 310 5.81 -18.01 5.55
CA LEU A 310 5.09 -16.80 5.19
C LEU A 310 3.68 -17.09 4.66
N GLN A 311 3.53 -18.09 3.79
CA GLN A 311 2.24 -18.48 3.23
C GLN A 311 1.28 -18.95 4.33
N GLU A 312 1.72 -19.85 5.22
CA GLU A 312 0.89 -20.34 6.33
C GLU A 312 0.48 -19.21 7.29
N ALA A 313 1.43 -18.33 7.65
CA ALA A 313 1.16 -17.19 8.52
C ALA A 313 0.17 -16.20 7.88
N ALA A 314 0.35 -15.88 6.60
CA ALA A 314 -0.51 -15.00 5.85
C ALA A 314 -1.92 -15.58 5.67
N ASP A 315 -2.05 -16.87 5.40
CA ASP A 315 -3.35 -17.57 5.31
C ASP A 315 -4.05 -17.61 6.68
N GLU A 316 -3.33 -17.85 7.78
CA GLU A 316 -3.91 -17.84 9.12
C GLU A 316 -4.54 -16.48 9.45
N VAL A 317 -3.83 -15.39 9.12
CA VAL A 317 -4.32 -14.04 9.42
C VAL A 317 -5.40 -13.59 8.44
N VAL A 318 -5.15 -13.68 7.11
CA VAL A 318 -6.04 -13.11 6.09
C VAL A 318 -7.25 -14.01 5.83
N MET A 319 -7.04 -15.33 5.71
CA MET A 319 -8.09 -16.26 5.30
C MET A 319 -8.91 -16.82 6.48
N LYS A 320 -8.38 -16.74 7.72
CA LYS A 320 -9.10 -17.24 8.89
C LYS A 320 -9.43 -16.15 9.92
N LYS A 321 -8.41 -15.47 10.48
CA LYS A 321 -8.62 -14.47 11.53
C LYS A 321 -9.47 -13.29 11.06
N LEU A 322 -9.12 -12.67 9.92
CA LEU A 322 -9.90 -11.55 9.36
C LEU A 322 -11.31 -11.98 8.98
N VAL A 323 -11.48 -13.14 8.32
CA VAL A 323 -12.81 -13.67 7.97
C VAL A 323 -13.67 -13.87 9.21
N LYS A 324 -13.12 -14.46 10.28
CA LYS A 324 -13.83 -14.63 11.57
C LYS A 324 -14.22 -13.29 12.19
N MET A 325 -13.45 -12.23 11.98
CA MET A 325 -13.76 -10.88 12.46
C MET A 325 -14.77 -10.15 11.58
N GLY A 326 -15.09 -10.65 10.38
CA GLY A 326 -15.90 -9.98 9.36
C GLY A 326 -15.11 -9.00 8.50
N GLY A 327 -13.79 -9.10 8.48
CA GLY A 327 -12.90 -8.27 7.67
C GLY A 327 -12.68 -8.86 6.28
N GLU A 328 -12.69 -7.99 5.26
CA GLU A 328 -12.48 -8.34 3.86
C GLU A 328 -11.25 -7.62 3.31
N GLY A 329 -10.48 -8.30 2.43
CA GLY A 329 -9.30 -7.73 1.78
C GLY A 329 -8.23 -8.78 1.50
N GLY A 330 -6.98 -8.32 1.42
CA GLY A 330 -5.83 -9.16 1.16
C GLY A 330 -4.51 -8.52 1.58
N ALA A 331 -3.45 -9.27 1.42
CA ALA A 331 -2.10 -8.79 1.66
C ALA A 331 -1.14 -9.38 0.63
N ILE A 332 -0.07 -8.67 0.37
CA ILE A 332 1.11 -9.21 -0.30
C ILE A 332 2.25 -9.31 0.71
N GLY A 333 3.07 -10.34 0.56
CA GLY A 333 4.23 -10.53 1.42
C GLY A 333 5.40 -11.15 0.68
N ILE A 334 6.61 -10.89 1.19
CA ILE A 334 7.84 -11.54 0.79
C ILE A 334 8.69 -11.82 2.03
N ASP A 335 9.33 -13.00 2.10
CA ASP A 335 10.27 -13.34 3.16
C ASP A 335 11.72 -13.12 2.71
N LYS A 336 12.67 -13.30 3.64
CA LYS A 336 14.11 -13.18 3.39
C LYS A 336 14.67 -14.22 2.41
N ASN A 337 13.91 -15.25 2.05
CA ASN A 337 14.30 -16.27 1.10
C ASN A 337 13.76 -16.00 -0.30
N GLY A 338 12.96 -14.92 -0.48
CA GLY A 338 12.30 -14.59 -1.74
C GLY A 338 10.99 -15.33 -1.96
N ASN A 339 10.44 -16.02 -0.95
CA ASN A 339 9.12 -16.64 -1.04
C ASN A 339 8.04 -15.56 -1.00
N VAL A 340 7.05 -15.71 -1.89
CA VAL A 340 5.96 -14.75 -2.09
C VAL A 340 4.66 -15.33 -1.55
N ALA A 341 3.88 -14.51 -0.84
CA ALA A 341 2.49 -14.81 -0.47
C ALA A 341 1.57 -13.66 -0.89
N MET A 342 0.39 -13.99 -1.45
CA MET A 342 -0.59 -13.01 -1.91
C MET A 342 -2.02 -13.46 -1.56
N PRO A 343 -2.34 -13.76 -0.28
CA PRO A 343 -3.67 -14.21 0.12
C PRO A 343 -4.67 -13.06 0.10
N PHE A 344 -5.92 -13.37 -0.28
CA PHE A 344 -7.05 -12.46 -0.19
C PHE A 344 -8.36 -13.23 -0.04
N ASN A 345 -9.29 -12.69 0.74
CA ASN A 345 -10.59 -13.28 1.01
C ASN A 345 -11.75 -12.56 0.29
N SER A 346 -11.44 -11.50 -0.48
CA SER A 346 -12.39 -10.80 -1.36
C SER A 346 -12.62 -11.52 -2.69
N GLU A 347 -13.45 -10.94 -3.60
CA GLU A 347 -13.75 -11.52 -4.91
C GLU A 347 -12.58 -11.41 -5.91
N GLY A 348 -11.69 -10.42 -5.71
CA GLY A 348 -10.49 -10.24 -6.52
C GLY A 348 -9.46 -9.35 -5.83
N MET A 349 -8.23 -9.41 -6.34
CA MET A 349 -7.13 -8.54 -5.94
C MET A 349 -6.20 -8.30 -7.12
N TYR A 350 -5.95 -7.04 -7.47
CA TYR A 350 -4.88 -6.67 -8.39
C TYR A 350 -3.55 -6.98 -7.71
N ARG A 351 -2.77 -7.87 -8.30
CA ARG A 351 -1.53 -8.33 -7.71
C ARG A 351 -0.55 -8.82 -8.74
N GLY A 352 0.73 -8.78 -8.41
CA GLY A 352 1.76 -9.35 -9.26
C GLY A 352 3.11 -9.42 -8.56
N PHE A 353 4.02 -10.17 -9.14
CA PHE A 353 5.41 -10.21 -8.71
C PHE A 353 6.37 -10.41 -9.88
N MET A 354 7.63 -10.05 -9.66
CA MET A 354 8.74 -10.33 -10.55
C MET A 354 9.96 -10.73 -9.70
N ASN A 355 10.70 -11.78 -10.12
CA ASN A 355 11.84 -12.30 -9.38
C ASN A 355 13.07 -12.54 -10.26
N ALA A 356 14.21 -12.85 -9.63
CA ALA A 356 15.48 -13.08 -10.29
C ALA A 356 15.50 -14.33 -11.21
N LYS A 357 14.53 -15.22 -11.09
CA LYS A 357 14.37 -16.39 -11.98
C LYS A 357 13.69 -16.06 -13.29
N GLY A 358 13.32 -14.78 -13.50
CA GLY A 358 12.59 -14.31 -14.68
C GLY A 358 11.09 -14.58 -14.64
N GLU A 359 10.56 -15.01 -13.50
CA GLU A 359 9.11 -15.17 -13.34
C GLU A 359 8.47 -13.80 -13.18
N LYS A 360 7.51 -13.49 -14.04
CA LYS A 360 6.65 -12.30 -13.97
C LYS A 360 5.18 -12.72 -14.00
N VAL A 361 4.44 -12.39 -12.97
CA VAL A 361 3.03 -12.75 -12.80
C VAL A 361 2.20 -11.51 -12.54
N ILE A 362 1.07 -11.38 -13.24
CA ILE A 362 0.04 -10.36 -12.97
C ILE A 362 -1.32 -11.07 -12.93
N LYS A 363 -1.99 -10.97 -11.79
CA LYS A 363 -3.30 -11.57 -11.54
C LYS A 363 -4.29 -10.51 -11.04
N ILE A 364 -5.58 -10.71 -11.33
CA ILE A 364 -6.66 -9.80 -10.95
C ILE A 364 -7.74 -10.57 -10.20
N TYR A 365 -8.23 -11.64 -10.76
CA TYR A 365 -9.38 -12.38 -10.26
C TYR A 365 -8.99 -13.49 -9.28
N LYS A 366 -9.99 -13.97 -8.55
CA LYS A 366 -9.93 -15.24 -7.83
C LYS A 366 -9.98 -16.37 -8.85
N GLU A 367 -9.06 -17.31 -8.72
CA GLU A 367 -9.01 -18.54 -9.54
C GLU A 367 -9.99 -19.57 -9.01
#